data_dff4492eceedd216846dc9fda5798aae
#
_entry.id   dff4492eceedd216846dc9fda5798aae
#
_cell.length_a   1.000
_cell.length_b   1.000
_cell.length_c   1.000
_cell.angle_alpha   90.00
_cell.angle_beta   90.00
_cell.angle_gamma   90.00
#
_symmetry.space_group_name_H-M   'P 1'
#
loop_
_entity.id
_entity.type
_entity.pdbx_description
1 polymer ?
#
loop_
_entity_poly.entity_id
_entity_poly.type
_entity_poly.pdbx_seq_one_letter_code
_entity_poly.pdbx_strand_id
1 'polypeptide(L)'
;GGAEASRVAVDVPQIALSDMGDGKVKTVFADQMTLDMSGTNPDGDDYQLPATLDMPGNSMISSGAPEDMTHEFSYPTLKVTLTKVTSGGKETALPLNFTLLDSTGTAHLAAGKYDYDMSSAKLTFEGDVTDENQENVKFAGSADTLHTKGTMSMPAGVVDMEAHLGAALRNGLAMDGTMQVGPTAATFQFSGKDENGQDTSGAGQYDGKGFAASSTLAQAGMGYQ
;
A
#
# COMPACT_ATOMS: atom_id res chain seq x y z
N GLY A 1 14.69 21.94 -8.31
CA GLY A 1 13.62 20.99 -8.39
C GLY A 1 12.49 21.49 -7.55
N GLY A 2 11.33 21.78 -8.15
CA GLY A 2 10.11 22.05 -7.41
C GLY A 2 9.69 20.76 -6.70
N ALA A 3 9.17 20.86 -5.48
CA ALA A 3 8.58 19.73 -4.80
C ALA A 3 7.37 19.27 -5.64
N GLU A 4 7.41 18.02 -6.12
CA GLU A 4 6.29 17.38 -6.77
C GLU A 4 5.22 17.19 -5.69
N ALA A 5 4.16 17.99 -5.76
CA ALA A 5 3.06 17.89 -4.80
C ALA A 5 2.15 16.71 -5.23
N SER A 6 2.28 15.59 -4.58
CA SER A 6 1.31 14.50 -4.71
C SER A 6 0.21 14.63 -3.66
N ARG A 7 -1.01 14.30 -4.04
CA ARG A 7 -2.20 14.31 -3.20
C ARG A 7 -2.89 12.96 -3.25
N VAL A 8 -3.31 12.48 -2.10
CA VAL A 8 -4.22 11.34 -1.97
C VAL A 8 -5.50 11.83 -1.32
N ALA A 9 -6.62 11.69 -2.01
CA ALA A 9 -7.96 11.94 -1.47
C ALA A 9 -8.67 10.58 -1.30
N VAL A 10 -9.33 10.39 -0.17
CA VAL A 10 -10.10 9.20 0.14
C VAL A 10 -11.53 9.62 0.42
N ASP A 11 -12.48 9.05 -0.32
CA ASP A 11 -13.89 9.20 -0.01
C ASP A 11 -14.36 8.02 0.84
N VAL A 12 -14.73 8.32 2.09
CA VAL A 12 -15.22 7.36 3.07
C VAL A 12 -16.72 7.57 3.27
N PRO A 13 -17.57 6.81 2.56
CA PRO A 13 -19.02 7.06 2.58
C PRO A 13 -19.66 6.88 3.95
N GLN A 14 -19.17 5.94 4.75
CA GLN A 14 -19.71 5.62 6.06
C GLN A 14 -18.65 5.03 6.98
N ILE A 15 -18.72 5.41 8.26
CA ILE A 15 -18.02 4.76 9.37
C ILE A 15 -19.07 4.41 10.43
N ALA A 16 -19.19 3.13 10.75
CA ALA A 16 -20.04 2.67 11.85
C ALA A 16 -19.21 2.43 13.10
N LEU A 17 -19.64 2.99 14.22
CA LEU A 17 -19.02 2.80 15.53
C LEU A 17 -20.00 2.08 16.43
N SER A 18 -19.51 1.07 17.16
CA SER A 18 -20.29 0.29 18.13
C SER A 18 -19.53 0.14 19.42
N ASP A 19 -20.15 0.50 20.52
CA ASP A 19 -19.64 0.19 21.86
C ASP A 19 -19.78 -1.32 22.12
N MET A 20 -18.67 -1.97 22.44
CA MET A 20 -18.62 -3.40 22.76
C MET A 20 -18.63 -3.68 24.25
N GLY A 21 -18.65 -2.64 25.09
CA GLY A 21 -18.41 -2.71 26.53
C GLY A 21 -16.94 -2.84 26.88
N ASP A 22 -16.63 -2.78 28.18
CA ASP A 22 -15.27 -2.90 28.72
C ASP A 22 -14.23 -1.93 28.09
N GLY A 23 -14.69 -0.74 27.67
CA GLY A 23 -13.83 0.28 27.05
C GLY A 23 -13.38 -0.07 25.63
N LYS A 24 -14.08 -0.97 24.94
CA LYS A 24 -13.80 -1.34 23.55
C LYS A 24 -14.80 -0.72 22.59
N VAL A 25 -14.30 -0.23 21.48
CA VAL A 25 -15.11 0.30 20.36
C VAL A 25 -14.79 -0.46 19.09
N LYS A 26 -15.81 -1.00 18.45
CA LYS A 26 -15.71 -1.58 17.11
C LYS A 26 -15.98 -0.51 16.06
N THR A 27 -15.08 -0.38 15.10
CA THR A 27 -15.23 0.46 13.90
C THR A 27 -15.38 -0.44 12.69
N VAL A 28 -16.35 -0.14 11.84
CA VAL A 28 -16.54 -0.78 10.53
C VAL A 28 -16.61 0.31 9.49
N PHE A 29 -15.74 0.25 8.50
CA PHE A 29 -15.76 1.15 7.34
C PHE A 29 -16.75 0.63 6.29
N ALA A 30 -17.15 1.49 5.36
CA ALA A 30 -17.90 1.06 4.18
C ALA A 30 -17.16 -0.08 3.46
N ASP A 31 -17.91 -1.03 2.92
CA ASP A 31 -17.33 -2.16 2.18
C ASP A 31 -16.55 -1.71 0.94
N GLN A 32 -16.87 -0.52 0.42
CA GLN A 32 -16.18 0.09 -0.71
C GLN A 32 -15.88 1.56 -0.44
N MET A 33 -14.68 1.99 -0.78
CA MET A 33 -14.23 3.39 -0.76
C MET A 33 -13.54 3.73 -2.08
N THR A 34 -13.51 5.02 -2.43
CA THR A 34 -12.72 5.50 -3.57
C THR A 34 -11.50 6.27 -3.10
N LEU A 35 -10.40 6.06 -3.83
CA LEU A 35 -9.16 6.80 -3.65
C LEU A 35 -8.86 7.54 -4.95
N ASP A 36 -8.41 8.76 -4.85
CA ASP A 36 -7.96 9.56 -5.97
C ASP A 36 -6.54 10.06 -5.67
N MET A 37 -5.58 9.52 -6.40
CA MET A 37 -4.19 9.93 -6.32
C MET A 37 -3.92 10.87 -7.47
N SER A 38 -3.40 12.05 -7.20
CA SER A 38 -3.09 13.05 -8.20
C SER A 38 -1.78 13.78 -7.88
N GLY A 39 -1.16 14.35 -8.88
CA GLY A 39 0.09 15.08 -8.74
C GLY A 39 0.63 15.53 -10.09
N THR A 40 1.88 15.95 -10.10
CA THR A 40 2.60 16.34 -11.31
C THR A 40 3.76 15.35 -11.50
N ASN A 41 3.90 14.78 -12.69
CA ASN A 41 4.99 13.87 -13.01
C ASN A 41 6.32 14.64 -13.25
N PRO A 42 7.48 13.97 -13.36
CA PRO A 42 8.77 14.62 -13.60
C PRO A 42 8.83 15.43 -14.91
N ASP A 43 7.98 15.13 -15.88
CA ASP A 43 7.89 15.84 -17.16
C ASP A 43 7.06 17.13 -17.05
N GLY A 44 6.41 17.33 -15.91
CA GLY A 44 5.58 18.52 -15.62
C GLY A 44 4.10 18.34 -15.99
N ASP A 45 3.68 17.14 -16.35
CA ASP A 45 2.28 16.85 -16.65
C ASP A 45 1.52 16.46 -15.37
N ASP A 46 0.32 16.98 -15.23
CA ASP A 46 -0.59 16.55 -14.18
C ASP A 46 -1.09 15.14 -14.45
N TYR A 47 -1.10 14.32 -13.42
CA TYR A 47 -1.67 12.96 -13.46
C TYR A 47 -2.80 12.79 -12.44
N GLN A 48 -3.72 11.88 -12.77
CA GLN A 48 -4.77 11.41 -11.89
C GLN A 48 -4.91 9.90 -12.02
N LEU A 49 -4.95 9.22 -10.87
CA LEU A 49 -5.04 7.77 -10.77
C LEU A 49 -6.16 7.39 -9.80
N PRO A 50 -7.40 7.26 -10.29
CA PRO A 50 -8.52 6.81 -9.47
C PRO A 50 -8.41 5.32 -9.18
N ALA A 51 -8.70 4.95 -7.93
CA ALA A 51 -8.72 3.58 -7.45
C ALA A 51 -9.98 3.32 -6.63
N THR A 52 -10.41 2.07 -6.63
CA THR A 52 -11.45 1.56 -5.72
C THR A 52 -10.79 0.65 -4.69
N LEU A 53 -11.19 0.81 -3.45
CA LEU A 53 -10.80 -0.05 -2.33
C LEU A 53 -12.02 -0.80 -1.82
N ASP A 54 -12.03 -2.12 -2.01
CA ASP A 54 -13.08 -3.02 -1.52
C ASP A 54 -12.58 -3.76 -0.28
N MET A 55 -13.36 -3.70 0.81
CA MET A 55 -13.02 -4.30 2.12
C MET A 55 -14.26 -4.92 2.78
N PRO A 56 -14.97 -5.84 2.12
CA PRO A 56 -16.17 -6.44 2.71
C PRO A 56 -15.83 -7.19 4.01
N GLY A 57 -16.67 -6.97 5.02
CA GLY A 57 -16.51 -7.61 6.32
C GLY A 57 -15.36 -7.06 7.17
N ASN A 58 -14.83 -5.89 6.83
CA ASN A 58 -13.77 -5.24 7.60
C ASN A 58 -14.21 -4.90 9.03
N SER A 59 -13.26 -4.90 9.94
CA SER A 59 -13.48 -4.39 11.29
C SER A 59 -12.17 -4.00 11.97
N MET A 60 -12.26 -3.02 12.83
CA MET A 60 -11.21 -2.63 13.75
C MET A 60 -11.80 -2.53 15.16
N ILE A 61 -11.14 -3.14 16.14
CA ILE A 61 -11.50 -3.02 17.56
C ILE A 61 -10.43 -2.18 18.24
N SER A 62 -10.84 -1.05 18.80
CA SER A 62 -9.97 -0.14 19.54
C SER A 62 -10.22 -0.27 21.02
N SER A 63 -9.16 -0.27 21.83
CA SER A 63 -9.19 -0.35 23.30
C SER A 63 -8.05 0.45 23.92
N GLY A 64 -8.20 0.82 25.18
CA GLY A 64 -7.21 1.59 25.93
C GLY A 64 -7.61 3.05 26.15
N ALA A 65 -6.68 3.84 26.67
CA ALA A 65 -6.83 5.28 26.86
C ALA A 65 -6.29 6.03 25.62
N PRO A 66 -6.67 7.30 25.41
CA PRO A 66 -6.19 8.08 24.25
C PRO A 66 -4.66 8.15 24.11
N GLU A 67 -3.94 8.09 25.21
CA GLU A 67 -2.46 8.11 25.27
C GLU A 67 -1.82 6.71 25.22
N ASP A 68 -2.62 5.65 25.27
CA ASP A 68 -2.18 4.25 25.26
C ASP A 68 -3.28 3.38 24.64
N MET A 69 -3.30 3.31 23.30
CA MET A 69 -4.38 2.74 22.53
C MET A 69 -3.90 1.55 21.70
N THR A 70 -4.66 0.46 21.74
CA THR A 70 -4.47 -0.71 20.91
C THR A 70 -5.61 -0.82 19.90
N HIS A 71 -5.26 -1.12 18.65
CA HIS A 71 -6.19 -1.44 17.58
C HIS A 71 -5.93 -2.87 17.10
N GLU A 72 -6.99 -3.67 17.05
CA GLU A 72 -7.00 -4.98 16.42
C GLU A 72 -7.85 -4.89 15.16
N PHE A 73 -7.31 -5.25 14.00
CA PHE A 73 -8.05 -5.15 12.75
C PHE A 73 -8.12 -6.49 12.01
N SER A 74 -9.19 -6.64 11.25
CA SER A 74 -9.46 -7.78 10.40
C SER A 74 -10.06 -7.31 9.08
N TYR A 75 -9.42 -7.72 7.98
CA TYR A 75 -9.86 -7.51 6.62
C TYR A 75 -9.88 -8.87 5.89
N PRO A 76 -11.02 -9.58 5.86
CA PRO A 76 -11.11 -10.87 5.14
C PRO A 76 -10.72 -10.74 3.68
N THR A 77 -11.06 -9.61 3.08
CA THR A 77 -10.59 -9.22 1.75
C THR A 77 -10.28 -7.72 1.76
N LEU A 78 -9.11 -7.38 1.21
CA LEU A 78 -8.74 -6.00 0.92
C LEU A 78 -8.31 -5.96 -0.55
N LYS A 79 -9.13 -5.38 -1.42
CA LYS A 79 -8.85 -5.32 -2.85
C LYS A 79 -8.74 -3.88 -3.33
N VAL A 80 -7.63 -3.58 -4.00
CA VAL A 80 -7.42 -2.31 -4.72
C VAL A 80 -7.56 -2.58 -6.21
N THR A 81 -8.43 -1.81 -6.86
CA THR A 81 -8.66 -1.87 -8.31
C THR A 81 -8.35 -0.51 -8.93
N LEU A 82 -7.46 -0.52 -9.91
CA LEU A 82 -7.23 0.61 -10.80
C LEU A 82 -7.76 0.26 -12.18
N THR A 83 -8.36 1.21 -12.87
CA THR A 83 -8.92 0.98 -14.20
C THR A 83 -8.30 1.85 -15.26
N LYS A 84 -7.76 3.01 -14.87
CA LYS A 84 -7.19 4.00 -15.77
C LYS A 84 -6.21 4.93 -15.06
N VAL A 85 -5.39 5.58 -15.83
CA VAL A 85 -4.60 6.74 -15.45
C VAL A 85 -4.86 7.87 -16.44
N THR A 86 -4.96 9.10 -15.96
CA THR A 86 -4.96 10.30 -16.82
C THR A 86 -3.65 11.02 -16.59
N SER A 87 -2.93 11.34 -17.67
CA SER A 87 -1.68 12.11 -17.61
C SER A 87 -1.62 13.07 -18.78
N GLY A 88 -1.27 14.35 -18.53
CA GLY A 88 -1.27 15.39 -19.56
C GLY A 88 -2.62 15.54 -20.28
N GLY A 89 -3.74 15.27 -19.59
CA GLY A 89 -5.08 15.30 -20.19
C GLY A 89 -5.45 14.08 -21.04
N LYS A 90 -4.57 13.09 -21.17
CA LYS A 90 -4.81 11.85 -21.89
C LYS A 90 -5.15 10.71 -20.93
N GLU A 91 -6.25 10.01 -21.20
CA GLU A 91 -6.66 8.83 -20.44
C GLU A 91 -6.09 7.56 -21.09
N THR A 92 -5.47 6.71 -20.26
CA THR A 92 -4.95 5.39 -20.63
C THR A 92 -5.56 4.34 -19.74
N ALA A 93 -6.05 3.24 -20.30
CA ALA A 93 -6.54 2.11 -19.54
C ALA A 93 -5.42 1.47 -18.72
N LEU A 94 -5.69 1.21 -17.44
CA LEU A 94 -4.73 0.62 -16.49
C LEU A 94 -5.45 -0.41 -15.61
N PRO A 95 -5.91 -1.54 -16.18
CA PRO A 95 -6.63 -2.56 -15.41
C PRO A 95 -5.67 -3.35 -14.53
N LEU A 96 -5.50 -2.86 -13.28
CA LEU A 96 -4.68 -3.49 -12.25
C LEU A 96 -5.54 -3.86 -11.06
N ASN A 97 -5.32 -5.06 -10.52
CA ASN A 97 -5.93 -5.54 -9.28
C ASN A 97 -4.86 -6.02 -8.32
N PHE A 98 -5.01 -5.64 -7.05
CA PHE A 98 -4.22 -6.15 -5.94
C PHE A 98 -5.18 -6.61 -4.86
N THR A 99 -5.03 -7.84 -4.37
CA THR A 99 -5.91 -8.38 -3.34
C THR A 99 -5.09 -9.01 -2.22
N LEU A 100 -5.35 -8.58 -1.00
CA LEU A 100 -4.91 -9.25 0.23
C LEU A 100 -6.08 -10.05 0.79
N LEU A 101 -5.83 -11.30 1.18
CA LEU A 101 -6.81 -12.19 1.78
C LEU A 101 -6.46 -12.49 3.23
N ASP A 102 -7.50 -12.55 4.07
CA ASP A 102 -7.41 -12.88 5.49
C ASP A 102 -6.35 -12.06 6.22
N SER A 103 -6.39 -10.74 6.00
CA SER A 103 -5.47 -9.81 6.65
C SER A 103 -5.95 -9.53 8.08
N THR A 104 -5.05 -9.73 9.03
CA THR A 104 -5.28 -9.42 10.44
C THR A 104 -4.05 -8.73 11.02
N GLY A 105 -4.22 -8.00 12.11
CA GLY A 105 -3.08 -7.42 12.78
C GLY A 105 -3.45 -6.60 13.99
N THR A 106 -2.42 -6.10 14.63
CA THR A 106 -2.49 -5.20 15.77
C THR A 106 -1.66 -3.96 15.52
N ALA A 107 -2.12 -2.85 16.06
CA ALA A 107 -1.36 -1.62 16.12
C ALA A 107 -1.50 -1.05 17.55
N HIS A 108 -0.38 -0.66 18.13
CA HIS A 108 -0.35 -0.09 19.47
C HIS A 108 0.31 1.30 19.41
N LEU A 109 -0.40 2.29 19.93
CA LEU A 109 0.07 3.67 19.98
C LEU A 109 0.18 4.10 21.44
N ALA A 110 1.38 4.33 21.92
CA ALA A 110 1.65 4.79 23.27
C ALA A 110 2.85 5.74 23.32
N ALA A 111 2.70 6.88 24.02
CA ALA A 111 3.79 7.83 24.28
C ALA A 111 4.63 8.21 23.04
N GLY A 112 3.97 8.40 21.87
CA GLY A 112 4.64 8.76 20.61
C GLY A 112 5.35 7.57 19.92
N LYS A 113 5.14 6.35 20.40
CA LYS A 113 5.54 5.13 19.71
C LYS A 113 4.34 4.48 19.05
N TYR A 114 4.58 3.93 17.88
CA TYR A 114 3.65 3.13 17.11
C TYR A 114 4.27 1.78 16.82
N ASP A 115 3.71 0.73 17.40
CA ASP A 115 4.11 -0.65 17.13
C ASP A 115 3.03 -1.32 16.29
N TYR A 116 3.42 -2.10 15.28
CA TYR A 116 2.46 -2.81 14.43
C TYR A 116 2.94 -4.24 14.13
N ASP A 117 1.98 -5.13 13.98
CA ASP A 117 2.18 -6.52 13.54
C ASP A 117 1.00 -6.93 12.67
N MET A 118 1.26 -7.23 11.40
CA MET A 118 0.24 -7.47 10.38
C MET A 118 0.57 -8.73 9.59
N SER A 119 -0.44 -9.56 9.35
CA SER A 119 -0.33 -10.78 8.54
C SER A 119 -1.47 -10.85 7.54
N SER A 120 -1.17 -11.37 6.35
CA SER A 120 -2.15 -11.74 5.33
C SER A 120 -1.86 -13.16 4.85
N ALA A 121 -2.89 -13.96 4.63
CA ALA A 121 -2.72 -15.34 4.16
C ALA A 121 -2.25 -15.39 2.71
N LYS A 122 -2.65 -14.42 1.89
CA LYS A 122 -2.30 -14.36 0.48
C LYS A 122 -2.36 -12.94 -0.06
N LEU A 123 -1.39 -12.61 -0.91
CA LEU A 123 -1.45 -11.50 -1.86
C LEU A 123 -1.66 -12.05 -3.25
N THR A 124 -2.57 -11.48 -4.02
CA THR A 124 -2.66 -11.70 -5.47
C THR A 124 -2.58 -10.37 -6.20
N PHE A 125 -2.03 -10.38 -7.40
CA PHE A 125 -2.00 -9.23 -8.29
C PHE A 125 -2.19 -9.67 -9.73
N GLU A 126 -2.83 -8.83 -10.52
CA GLU A 126 -3.04 -9.05 -11.95
C GLU A 126 -3.14 -7.71 -12.69
N GLY A 127 -2.75 -7.73 -13.95
CA GLY A 127 -2.87 -6.59 -14.84
C GLY A 127 -2.86 -7.02 -16.29
N ASP A 128 -3.49 -6.18 -17.13
CA ASP A 128 -3.58 -6.36 -18.58
C ASP A 128 -3.52 -4.96 -19.21
N VAL A 129 -2.31 -4.48 -19.46
CA VAL A 129 -2.06 -3.10 -19.89
C VAL A 129 -1.68 -3.06 -21.34
N THR A 130 -2.38 -2.24 -22.13
CA THR A 130 -2.06 -1.98 -23.52
C THR A 130 -1.70 -0.51 -23.67
N ASP A 131 -0.55 -0.23 -24.26
CA ASP A 131 -0.10 1.13 -24.52
C ASP A 131 -0.66 1.68 -25.88
N GLU A 132 -0.26 2.90 -26.21
CA GLU A 132 -0.67 3.57 -27.45
C GLU A 132 -0.16 2.90 -28.73
N ASN A 133 0.96 2.19 -28.64
CA ASN A 133 1.58 1.49 -29.76
C ASN A 133 0.97 0.10 -29.98
N GLN A 134 -0.09 -0.24 -29.24
CA GLN A 134 -0.70 -1.58 -29.19
C GLN A 134 0.25 -2.64 -28.61
N GLU A 135 1.23 -2.22 -27.82
CA GLU A 135 2.03 -3.13 -27.02
C GLU A 135 1.24 -3.53 -25.78
N ASN A 136 1.07 -4.82 -25.57
CA ASN A 136 0.31 -5.36 -24.45
C ASN A 136 1.22 -6.11 -23.48
N VAL A 137 1.04 -5.85 -22.20
CA VAL A 137 1.65 -6.59 -21.10
C VAL A 137 0.56 -7.12 -20.19
N LYS A 138 0.49 -8.45 -20.08
CA LYS A 138 -0.40 -9.14 -19.18
C LYS A 138 0.40 -9.89 -18.14
N PHE A 139 0.05 -9.71 -16.88
CA PHE A 139 0.69 -10.41 -15.76
C PHE A 139 -0.31 -10.80 -14.69
N ALA A 140 0.00 -11.87 -13.99
CA ALA A 140 -0.71 -12.28 -12.79
C ALA A 140 0.26 -12.99 -11.85
N GLY A 141 0.02 -12.89 -10.55
CA GLY A 141 0.86 -13.56 -9.58
C GLY A 141 0.25 -13.60 -8.20
N SER A 142 0.93 -14.32 -7.33
CA SER A 142 0.57 -14.41 -5.92
C SER A 142 1.80 -14.59 -5.04
N ALA A 143 1.65 -14.19 -3.78
CA ALA A 143 2.53 -14.56 -2.70
C ALA A 143 1.70 -15.20 -1.60
N ASP A 144 2.10 -16.38 -1.14
CA ASP A 144 1.48 -17.06 -0.02
C ASP A 144 2.11 -16.52 1.25
N THR A 145 1.32 -15.99 2.14
CA THR A 145 1.72 -15.32 3.36
C THR A 145 2.52 -14.03 3.16
N LEU A 146 2.06 -12.98 3.77
CA LEU A 146 2.75 -11.72 3.94
C LEU A 146 2.69 -11.37 5.43
N HIS A 147 3.85 -11.14 6.05
CA HIS A 147 3.93 -10.70 7.43
C HIS A 147 4.83 -9.48 7.53
N THR A 148 4.31 -8.42 8.16
CA THR A 148 5.06 -7.21 8.42
C THR A 148 4.91 -6.83 9.88
N LYS A 149 6.00 -6.46 10.51
CA LYS A 149 5.98 -5.91 11.87
C LYS A 149 7.04 -4.84 12.02
N GLY A 150 6.80 -3.92 12.91
CA GLY A 150 7.78 -2.88 13.17
C GLY A 150 7.37 -1.92 14.24
N THR A 151 8.26 -1.00 14.50
CA THR A 151 8.08 0.09 15.43
C THR A 151 8.42 1.42 14.77
N MET A 152 7.71 2.47 15.14
CA MET A 152 8.02 3.83 14.74
C MET A 152 7.92 4.75 15.95
N SER A 153 8.97 5.52 16.19
CA SER A 153 8.96 6.59 17.18
C SER A 153 8.73 7.91 16.47
N MET A 154 7.72 8.66 16.90
CA MET A 154 7.35 9.95 16.31
C MET A 154 7.77 11.07 17.27
N PRO A 155 8.65 11.99 16.86
CA PRO A 155 9.07 13.11 17.70
C PRO A 155 7.92 14.09 17.90
N ALA A 156 7.72 14.51 19.14
CA ALA A 156 6.74 15.56 19.43
C ALA A 156 7.15 16.90 18.78
N GLY A 157 6.18 17.63 18.24
CA GLY A 157 6.36 19.01 17.77
C GLY A 157 7.08 19.18 16.43
N VAL A 158 7.36 18.11 15.69
CA VAL A 158 7.85 18.24 14.31
C VAL A 158 6.64 18.23 13.36
N VAL A 159 6.35 19.40 12.79
CA VAL A 159 5.37 19.56 11.72
C VAL A 159 6.12 19.44 10.41
N ASP A 160 5.52 18.79 9.41
CA ASP A 160 6.14 18.55 8.10
C ASP A 160 7.48 17.79 8.19
N MET A 161 7.39 16.50 8.55
CA MET A 161 8.55 15.62 8.68
C MET A 161 9.31 15.42 7.37
N GLU A 162 8.64 15.53 6.22
CA GLU A 162 9.26 15.36 4.91
C GLU A 162 10.25 16.50 4.62
N ALA A 163 9.84 17.74 4.83
CA ALA A 163 10.70 18.91 4.67
C ALA A 163 11.81 18.99 5.73
N HIS A 164 11.60 18.36 6.90
CA HIS A 164 12.47 18.48 8.08
C HIS A 164 12.99 17.15 8.60
N LEU A 165 13.18 16.14 7.73
CA LEU A 165 13.61 14.79 8.11
C LEU A 165 14.84 14.78 9.03
N GLY A 166 15.85 15.60 8.73
CA GLY A 166 17.04 15.71 9.56
C GLY A 166 16.78 16.24 10.98
N ALA A 167 15.80 17.13 11.15
CA ALA A 167 15.37 17.60 12.46
C ALA A 167 14.54 16.53 13.18
N ALA A 168 13.65 15.85 12.46
CA ALA A 168 12.86 14.75 13.00
C ALA A 168 13.74 13.62 13.54
N LEU A 169 14.77 13.20 12.79
CA LEU A 169 15.74 12.19 13.22
C LEU A 169 16.51 12.62 14.48
N ARG A 170 16.95 13.87 14.54
CA ARG A 170 17.63 14.40 15.76
C ARG A 170 16.71 14.46 16.97
N ASN A 171 15.40 14.61 16.75
CA ASN A 171 14.39 14.66 17.79
C ASN A 171 13.78 13.29 18.13
N GLY A 172 14.35 12.21 17.62
CA GLY A 172 13.97 10.86 18.00
C GLY A 172 13.06 10.14 17.02
N LEU A 173 12.89 10.63 15.78
CA LEU A 173 12.28 9.82 14.73
C LEU A 173 13.15 8.58 14.52
N ALA A 174 12.55 7.42 14.70
CA ALA A 174 13.17 6.14 14.43
C ALA A 174 12.13 5.18 13.86
N MET A 175 12.54 4.32 12.97
CA MET A 175 11.72 3.26 12.38
C MET A 175 12.55 1.99 12.35
N ASP A 176 11.93 0.89 12.72
CA ASP A 176 12.46 -0.46 12.60
C ASP A 176 11.35 -1.36 12.08
N GLY A 177 11.62 -2.12 11.05
CA GLY A 177 10.60 -2.97 10.45
C GLY A 177 11.19 -4.21 9.79
N THR A 178 10.38 -5.25 9.80
CA THR A 178 10.65 -6.50 9.08
C THR A 178 9.48 -6.85 8.19
N MET A 179 9.77 -7.43 7.04
CA MET A 179 8.80 -7.99 6.12
C MET A 179 9.22 -9.40 5.75
N GLN A 180 8.27 -10.32 5.78
CA GLN A 180 8.44 -11.69 5.32
C GLN A 180 7.38 -11.96 4.26
N VAL A 181 7.80 -12.52 3.15
CA VAL A 181 6.93 -12.94 2.05
C VAL A 181 7.20 -14.41 1.82
N GLY A 182 6.15 -15.22 1.83
CA GLY A 182 6.22 -16.65 1.56
C GLY A 182 6.43 -16.97 0.08
N PRO A 183 6.20 -18.21 -0.34
CA PRO A 183 6.34 -18.62 -1.72
C PRO A 183 5.57 -17.70 -2.68
N THR A 184 6.20 -17.36 -3.79
CA THR A 184 5.66 -16.46 -4.80
C THR A 184 5.59 -17.16 -6.15
N ALA A 185 4.54 -16.91 -6.92
CA ALA A 185 4.41 -17.34 -8.29
C ALA A 185 3.89 -16.19 -9.14
N ALA A 186 4.44 -16.05 -10.35
CA ALA A 186 3.95 -15.05 -11.29
C ALA A 186 4.07 -15.57 -12.73
N THR A 187 3.17 -15.11 -13.57
CA THR A 187 3.19 -15.30 -15.02
C THR A 187 3.15 -13.94 -15.68
N PHE A 188 3.79 -13.83 -16.82
CA PHE A 188 3.70 -12.65 -17.65
C PHE A 188 3.66 -13.04 -19.13
N GLN A 189 3.00 -12.21 -19.91
CA GLN A 189 2.93 -12.29 -21.36
C GLN A 189 3.10 -10.89 -21.92
N PHE A 190 3.76 -10.77 -23.03
CA PHE A 190 3.81 -9.53 -23.77
C PHE A 190 3.57 -9.78 -25.27
N SER A 191 2.99 -8.82 -25.93
CA SER A 191 2.86 -8.79 -27.38
C SER A 191 2.97 -7.36 -27.87
N GLY A 192 3.54 -7.18 -29.08
CA GLY A 192 3.78 -5.88 -29.65
C GLY A 192 4.43 -5.99 -31.01
N LYS A 193 5.10 -4.93 -31.47
CA LYS A 193 5.86 -4.89 -32.69
C LYS A 193 7.34 -4.63 -32.42
N ASP A 194 8.21 -5.30 -33.15
CA ASP A 194 9.65 -5.03 -33.12
C ASP A 194 10.00 -3.73 -33.86
N GLU A 195 11.27 -3.37 -33.85
CA GLU A 195 11.80 -2.18 -34.55
C GLU A 195 11.54 -2.18 -36.08
N ASN A 196 11.27 -3.34 -36.67
CA ASN A 196 10.96 -3.53 -38.07
C ASN A 196 9.45 -3.57 -38.33
N GLY A 197 8.61 -3.39 -37.29
CA GLY A 197 7.16 -3.45 -37.37
C GLY A 197 6.60 -4.86 -37.50
N GLN A 198 7.40 -5.90 -37.18
CA GLN A 198 6.94 -7.29 -37.16
C GLN A 198 6.36 -7.63 -35.78
N ASP A 199 5.31 -8.44 -35.80
CA ASP A 199 4.67 -8.88 -34.55
C ASP A 199 5.66 -9.72 -33.71
N THR A 200 5.80 -9.36 -32.46
CA THR A 200 6.61 -10.06 -31.47
C THR A 200 5.78 -10.38 -30.25
N SER A 201 6.06 -11.50 -29.60
CA SER A 201 5.41 -11.89 -28.36
C SER A 201 6.30 -12.78 -27.54
N GLY A 202 6.07 -12.81 -26.25
CA GLY A 202 6.75 -13.70 -25.33
C GLY A 202 5.93 -13.95 -24.07
N ALA A 203 6.30 -15.00 -23.37
CA ALA A 203 5.70 -15.35 -22.09
C ALA A 203 6.76 -15.94 -21.16
N GLY A 204 6.54 -15.79 -19.87
CA GLY A 204 7.40 -16.37 -18.86
C GLY A 204 6.65 -16.63 -17.57
N GLN A 205 7.29 -17.40 -16.73
CA GLN A 205 6.83 -17.65 -15.37
C GLN A 205 7.97 -17.48 -14.38
N TYR A 206 7.63 -17.15 -13.17
CA TYR A 206 8.53 -17.02 -12.04
C TYR A 206 7.94 -17.79 -10.85
N ASP A 207 8.78 -18.57 -10.20
CA ASP A 207 8.47 -19.28 -8.95
C ASP A 207 9.57 -18.97 -7.93
N GLY A 208 9.20 -18.34 -6.81
CA GLY A 208 10.08 -17.95 -5.74
C GLY A 208 9.77 -18.68 -4.44
N LYS A 209 10.79 -18.90 -3.62
CA LYS A 209 10.62 -19.50 -2.29
C LYS A 209 10.19 -18.50 -1.22
N GLY A 210 10.06 -17.24 -1.59
CA GLY A 210 9.83 -16.14 -0.67
C GLY A 210 11.12 -15.45 -0.26
N PHE A 211 10.97 -14.40 0.52
CA PHE A 211 12.10 -13.62 1.06
C PHE A 211 11.75 -12.98 2.40
N ALA A 212 12.76 -12.55 3.12
CA ALA A 212 12.63 -11.69 4.28
C ALA A 212 13.52 -10.46 4.09
N ALA A 213 13.05 -9.32 4.56
CA ALA A 213 13.78 -8.06 4.54
C ALA A 213 13.61 -7.35 5.89
N SER A 214 14.62 -6.58 6.28
CA SER A 214 14.52 -5.67 7.41
C SER A 214 15.02 -4.29 7.01
N SER A 215 14.47 -3.26 7.63
CA SER A 215 14.89 -1.88 7.43
C SER A 215 14.93 -1.17 8.77
N THR A 216 15.94 -0.32 8.95
CA THR A 216 16.06 0.57 10.10
C THR A 216 16.33 1.98 9.62
N LEU A 217 15.73 2.95 10.29
CA LEU A 217 16.00 4.37 10.11
C LEU A 217 16.11 5.01 11.50
N ALA A 218 17.22 5.64 11.78
CA ALA A 218 17.45 6.36 13.03
C ALA A 218 18.45 7.50 12.81
N GLN A 219 18.69 8.29 13.82
CA GLN A 219 19.71 9.36 13.77
C GLN A 219 21.10 8.86 13.33
N ALA A 220 21.45 7.61 13.65
CA ALA A 220 22.74 6.99 13.29
C ALA A 220 22.85 6.63 11.80
N GLY A 221 21.76 6.61 11.06
CA GLY A 221 21.72 6.27 9.63
C GLY A 221 20.56 5.36 9.25
N MET A 222 20.62 4.85 8.01
CA MET A 222 19.65 3.94 7.43
C MET A 222 20.33 2.59 7.14
N GLY A 223 19.69 1.50 7.52
CA GLY A 223 20.16 0.13 7.26
C GLY A 223 19.09 -0.71 6.56
N TYR A 224 19.54 -1.60 5.64
CA TYR A 224 18.71 -2.61 4.97
C TYR A 224 19.42 -3.95 5.03
N GLN A 225 18.67 -5.01 5.25
CA GLN A 225 19.14 -6.41 5.20
C GLN A 225 18.11 -7.29 4.51
#